data_1c6a9e8488356d41c72f9ac8799a6ebb
#
_entry.id   1c6a9e8488356d41c72f9ac8799a6ebb
#
_cell.length_a   1.000
_cell.length_b   1.000
_cell.length_c   1.000
_cell.angle_alpha   90.00
_cell.angle_beta   90.00
_cell.angle_gamma   90.00
#
_symmetry.space_group_name_H-M   'P 1'
#
loop_
_entity.id
_entity.type
_entity.pdbx_description
1 polymer ?
#
loop_
_entity_poly.entity_id
_entity_poly.type
_entity_poly.pdbx_seq_one_letter_code
_entity_poly.pdbx_strand_id
1 'polypeptide(L)'
;MRIAIVGGGPGGLYLSALMKQLDPAHEITVWERNAPDDTFGFGVVFSDETLGGIENADTVVHDAMESRFARWTDIDIEFDGHPFTVGGQGFAAMARKDLLHILQERAAQLGVTVHYRTLAPEVDELRGSYDLVVAADGINSAVRTKYADAFVPSLDQRANKYMWLGTDRVFEAFQFLVKQTEFGTMQIHGYPFSDSGSTFIVEMAEDVWRKAGLDATEGTQFPPGVSDEQSVARIREIFAGELAGHKLLTNNSRWLNFTTVRNERWHHHNVVLLGDAAHTAHFSIGSGTKLAMEDALA
;
A
#
# COMPACT_ATOMS: atom_id res chain seq x y z
N MET A 1 -16.26 15.19 19.54
CA MET A 1 -14.94 15.77 19.20
C MET A 1 -14.93 16.23 17.74
N ARG A 2 -14.15 17.27 17.45
CA ARG A 2 -13.80 17.64 16.07
C ARG A 2 -12.48 16.96 15.70
N ILE A 3 -12.47 16.16 14.67
CA ILE A 3 -11.33 15.35 14.26
C ILE A 3 -10.92 15.72 12.83
N ALA A 4 -9.67 16.10 12.63
CA ALA A 4 -9.06 16.34 11.35
C ALA A 4 -8.20 15.15 10.93
N ILE A 5 -8.39 14.62 9.71
CA ILE A 5 -7.57 13.55 9.18
C ILE A 5 -6.90 14.01 7.89
N VAL A 6 -5.59 14.01 7.87
CA VAL A 6 -4.76 14.38 6.71
C VAL A 6 -4.37 13.10 5.97
N GLY A 7 -5.00 12.86 4.82
CA GLY A 7 -4.82 11.68 3.99
C GLY A 7 -6.03 10.74 4.00
N GLY A 8 -6.63 10.53 2.82
CA GLY A 8 -7.76 9.64 2.56
C GLY A 8 -7.33 8.25 2.06
N GLY A 9 -6.18 7.77 2.52
CA GLY A 9 -5.75 6.38 2.31
C GLY A 9 -6.51 5.38 3.21
N PRO A 10 -6.23 4.07 3.09
CA PRO A 10 -6.96 3.03 3.84
C PRO A 10 -7.00 3.27 5.35
N GLY A 11 -5.86 3.62 5.97
CA GLY A 11 -5.84 3.90 7.42
C GLY A 11 -6.68 5.11 7.82
N GLY A 12 -6.55 6.24 7.10
CA GLY A 12 -7.30 7.46 7.42
C GLY A 12 -8.81 7.30 7.23
N LEU A 13 -9.24 6.68 6.13
CA LEU A 13 -10.66 6.39 5.89
C LEU A 13 -11.23 5.41 6.89
N TYR A 14 -10.49 4.32 7.19
CA TYR A 14 -10.95 3.32 8.14
C TYR A 14 -11.05 3.88 9.55
N LEU A 15 -10.03 4.62 10.02
CA LEU A 15 -10.11 5.32 11.30
C LEU A 15 -11.32 6.27 11.36
N SER A 16 -11.58 7.02 10.28
CA SER A 16 -12.73 7.92 10.24
C SER A 16 -14.06 7.20 10.45
N ALA A 17 -14.21 6.03 9.82
CA ALA A 17 -15.40 5.18 9.97
C ALA A 17 -15.52 4.64 11.41
N LEU A 18 -14.45 4.10 11.96
CA LEU A 18 -14.42 3.56 13.33
C LEU A 18 -14.74 4.63 14.38
N MET A 19 -14.13 5.80 14.28
CA MET A 19 -14.40 6.92 15.20
C MET A 19 -15.86 7.39 15.11
N LYS A 20 -16.46 7.40 13.92
CA LYS A 20 -17.89 7.73 13.74
C LYS A 20 -18.82 6.66 14.32
N GLN A 21 -18.43 5.38 14.28
CA GLN A 21 -19.17 4.30 14.94
C GLN A 21 -19.07 4.39 16.46
N LEU A 22 -17.89 4.76 16.98
CA LEU A 22 -17.66 4.91 18.41
C LEU A 22 -18.54 6.00 19.02
N ASP A 23 -18.65 7.14 18.34
CA ASP A 23 -19.56 8.23 18.70
C ASP A 23 -20.04 8.97 17.45
N PRO A 24 -21.32 8.81 17.05
CA PRO A 24 -21.91 9.53 15.91
C PRO A 24 -21.88 11.06 16.01
N ALA A 25 -21.69 11.62 17.23
CA ALA A 25 -21.54 13.06 17.44
C ALA A 25 -20.16 13.61 17.05
N HIS A 26 -19.19 12.76 16.74
CA HIS A 26 -17.90 13.22 16.23
C HIS A 26 -18.07 13.95 14.89
N GLU A 27 -17.47 15.12 14.78
CA GLU A 27 -17.35 15.88 13.53
C GLU A 27 -16.01 15.56 12.89
N ILE A 28 -16.02 14.75 11.82
CA ILE A 28 -14.80 14.23 11.20
C ILE A 28 -14.65 14.80 9.80
N THR A 29 -13.50 15.41 9.53
CA THR A 29 -13.13 15.93 8.23
C THR A 29 -11.84 15.28 7.74
N VAL A 30 -11.88 14.70 6.55
CA VAL A 30 -10.73 14.08 5.87
C VAL A 30 -10.35 14.93 4.66
N TRP A 31 -9.05 15.20 4.47
CA TRP A 31 -8.51 15.83 3.26
C TRP A 31 -7.67 14.83 2.48
N GLU A 32 -8.00 14.66 1.20
CA GLU A 32 -7.26 13.82 0.27
C GLU A 32 -6.87 14.64 -0.97
N ARG A 33 -5.57 14.69 -1.26
CA ARG A 33 -5.03 15.47 -2.40
C ARG A 33 -5.37 14.88 -3.76
N ASN A 34 -5.60 13.56 -3.82
CA ASN A 34 -5.89 12.83 -5.04
C ASN A 34 -7.40 12.75 -5.28
N ALA A 35 -7.79 12.31 -6.49
CA ALA A 35 -9.17 11.96 -6.77
C ALA A 35 -9.58 10.66 -6.06
N PRO A 36 -10.90 10.42 -5.84
CA PRO A 36 -11.36 9.18 -5.17
C PRO A 36 -10.89 7.90 -5.85
N ASP A 37 -10.77 7.93 -7.19
CA ASP A 37 -10.37 6.78 -8.00
C ASP A 37 -8.85 6.63 -8.17
N ASP A 38 -8.06 7.61 -7.72
CA ASP A 38 -6.62 7.59 -7.87
C ASP A 38 -6.00 6.63 -6.86
N THR A 39 -5.29 5.63 -7.37
CA THR A 39 -4.51 4.70 -6.55
C THR A 39 -3.23 4.31 -7.27
N PHE A 40 -2.32 3.68 -6.55
CA PHE A 40 -1.09 3.08 -7.08
C PHE A 40 -1.04 1.60 -6.71
N GLY A 41 -0.26 0.82 -7.47
CA GLY A 41 -0.18 -0.63 -7.27
C GLY A 41 -1.47 -1.34 -7.68
N PHE A 42 -1.62 -2.58 -7.26
CA PHE A 42 -2.71 -3.46 -7.71
C PHE A 42 -3.44 -4.11 -6.55
N GLY A 43 -2.90 -5.17 -5.98
CA GLY A 43 -3.51 -5.92 -4.90
C GLY A 43 -3.05 -5.47 -3.51
N VAL A 44 -3.88 -5.74 -2.53
CA VAL A 44 -3.56 -5.64 -1.09
C VAL A 44 -3.86 -6.97 -0.43
N VAL A 45 -2.98 -7.41 0.46
CA VAL A 45 -3.05 -8.73 1.12
C VAL A 45 -3.40 -8.55 2.59
N PHE A 46 -4.22 -9.47 3.10
CA PHE A 46 -4.61 -9.57 4.50
C PHE A 46 -4.35 -10.99 5.02
N SER A 47 -4.00 -11.10 6.29
CA SER A 47 -4.03 -12.36 7.03
C SER A 47 -5.39 -12.57 7.69
N ASP A 48 -5.72 -13.82 8.01
CA ASP A 48 -6.95 -14.15 8.72
C ASP A 48 -7.08 -13.41 10.07
N GLU A 49 -5.96 -13.19 10.77
CA GLU A 49 -5.93 -12.43 12.03
C GLU A 49 -6.41 -10.98 11.85
N THR A 50 -5.93 -10.31 10.81
CA THR A 50 -6.35 -8.93 10.50
C THR A 50 -7.81 -8.88 10.13
N LEU A 51 -8.27 -9.84 9.31
CA LEU A 51 -9.67 -9.92 8.89
C LEU A 51 -10.59 -10.13 10.10
N GLY A 52 -10.22 -10.98 11.05
CA GLY A 52 -10.95 -11.14 12.31
C GLY A 52 -11.02 -9.85 13.14
N GLY A 53 -9.96 -9.04 13.14
CA GLY A 53 -9.97 -7.71 13.76
C GLY A 53 -10.95 -6.75 13.08
N ILE A 54 -10.97 -6.74 11.73
CA ILE A 54 -11.90 -5.92 10.95
C ILE A 54 -13.35 -6.39 11.16
N GLU A 55 -13.62 -7.70 11.14
CA GLU A 55 -14.94 -8.28 11.39
C GLU A 55 -15.51 -7.84 12.74
N ASN A 56 -14.69 -7.92 13.79
CA ASN A 56 -15.10 -7.51 15.12
C ASN A 56 -15.38 -6.01 15.24
N ALA A 57 -14.68 -5.16 14.49
CA ALA A 57 -14.80 -3.72 14.58
C ALA A 57 -15.86 -3.14 13.65
N ASP A 58 -16.00 -3.66 12.43
CA ASP A 58 -16.96 -3.20 11.41
C ASP A 58 -17.33 -4.35 10.45
N THR A 59 -18.41 -5.07 10.79
CA THR A 59 -18.93 -6.16 9.97
C THR A 59 -19.34 -5.71 8.57
N VAL A 60 -19.77 -4.45 8.39
CA VAL A 60 -20.17 -3.92 7.06
C VAL A 60 -18.96 -3.83 6.13
N VAL A 61 -17.84 -3.34 6.64
CA VAL A 61 -16.58 -3.29 5.88
C VAL A 61 -16.08 -4.70 5.62
N HIS A 62 -16.08 -5.58 6.63
CA HIS A 62 -15.65 -6.97 6.49
C HIS A 62 -16.45 -7.71 5.40
N ASP A 63 -17.79 -7.67 5.45
CA ASP A 63 -18.65 -8.39 4.50
C ASP A 63 -18.48 -7.85 3.06
N ALA A 64 -18.30 -6.54 2.91
CA ALA A 64 -18.04 -5.93 1.62
C ALA A 64 -16.67 -6.36 1.04
N MET A 65 -15.65 -6.53 1.90
CA MET A 65 -14.34 -7.04 1.52
C MET A 65 -14.42 -8.53 1.17
N GLU A 66 -15.08 -9.34 2.02
CA GLU A 66 -15.21 -10.79 1.87
C GLU A 66 -15.77 -11.19 0.50
N SER A 67 -16.72 -10.43 -0.01
CA SER A 67 -17.33 -10.66 -1.32
C SER A 67 -16.40 -10.47 -2.53
N ARG A 68 -15.20 -9.92 -2.31
CA ARG A 68 -14.24 -9.54 -3.37
C ARG A 68 -12.87 -10.20 -3.23
N PHE A 69 -12.67 -11.04 -2.21
CA PHE A 69 -11.36 -11.64 -1.97
C PHE A 69 -11.02 -12.76 -2.97
N ALA A 70 -9.78 -12.73 -3.45
CA ALA A 70 -9.06 -13.92 -3.85
C ALA A 70 -8.42 -14.53 -2.60
N ARG A 71 -8.58 -15.84 -2.37
CA ARG A 71 -8.07 -16.55 -1.18
C ARG A 71 -7.13 -17.67 -1.57
N TRP A 72 -6.11 -17.88 -0.77
CA TRP A 72 -5.17 -19.00 -0.92
C TRP A 72 -4.54 -19.36 0.44
N THR A 73 -3.92 -20.56 0.49
CA THR A 73 -3.30 -21.08 1.71
C THR A 73 -1.79 -21.31 1.57
N ASP A 74 -1.29 -21.23 0.36
CA ASP A 74 0.06 -21.69 0.05
C ASP A 74 0.97 -20.50 -0.33
N ILE A 75 2.25 -20.67 -0.02
CA ILE A 75 3.33 -19.80 -0.49
C ILE A 75 4.24 -20.68 -1.36
N ASP A 76 4.33 -20.34 -2.63
CA ASP A 76 5.26 -20.99 -3.55
C ASP A 76 6.54 -20.20 -3.65
N ILE A 77 7.65 -20.85 -3.40
CA ILE A 77 9.00 -20.30 -3.54
C ILE A 77 9.67 -21.07 -4.67
N GLU A 78 10.08 -20.38 -5.71
CA GLU A 78 10.87 -20.94 -6.79
C GLU A 78 12.26 -20.31 -6.78
N PHE A 79 13.27 -21.15 -6.63
CA PHE A 79 14.67 -20.74 -6.72
C PHE A 79 15.35 -21.49 -7.85
N ASP A 80 15.74 -20.76 -8.89
CA ASP A 80 16.47 -21.29 -10.06
C ASP A 80 15.79 -22.55 -10.66
N GLY A 81 14.46 -22.48 -10.84
CA GLY A 81 13.65 -23.57 -11.39
C GLY A 81 13.31 -24.71 -10.41
N HIS A 82 13.70 -24.58 -9.13
CA HIS A 82 13.36 -25.55 -8.08
C HIS A 82 12.19 -25.03 -7.23
N PRO A 83 10.96 -25.55 -7.41
CA PRO A 83 9.79 -25.11 -6.66
C PRO A 83 9.79 -25.74 -5.24
N PHE A 84 9.33 -24.95 -4.28
CA PHE A 84 9.10 -25.34 -2.90
C PHE A 84 7.82 -24.66 -2.39
N THR A 85 6.87 -25.43 -1.88
CA THR A 85 5.58 -24.92 -1.37
C THR A 85 5.50 -25.02 0.14
N VAL A 86 5.11 -23.94 0.80
CA VAL A 86 4.75 -23.90 2.22
C VAL A 86 3.26 -23.69 2.32
N GLY A 87 2.53 -24.65 2.84
CA GLY A 87 1.09 -24.60 3.02
C GLY A 87 0.64 -24.21 4.43
N GLY A 88 -0.66 -24.07 4.61
CA GLY A 88 -1.29 -23.87 5.92
C GLY A 88 -1.31 -22.43 6.42
N GLN A 89 -1.11 -21.46 5.54
CA GLN A 89 -1.27 -20.04 5.82
C GLN A 89 -2.62 -19.57 5.26
N GLY A 90 -3.34 -18.72 5.99
CA GLY A 90 -4.57 -18.10 5.50
C GLY A 90 -4.28 -16.70 4.95
N PHE A 91 -4.47 -16.52 3.65
CA PHE A 91 -4.32 -15.23 2.98
C PHE A 91 -5.56 -14.89 2.17
N ALA A 92 -5.88 -13.60 2.15
CA ALA A 92 -6.87 -13.04 1.27
C ALA A 92 -6.31 -11.76 0.64
N ALA A 93 -6.62 -11.52 -0.63
CA ALA A 93 -6.29 -10.26 -1.26
C ALA A 93 -7.44 -9.76 -2.13
N MET A 94 -7.45 -8.47 -2.36
CA MET A 94 -8.39 -7.80 -3.24
C MET A 94 -7.71 -6.66 -3.99
N ALA A 95 -8.36 -6.16 -5.02
CA ALA A 95 -7.87 -4.97 -5.70
C ALA A 95 -7.83 -3.77 -4.74
N ARG A 96 -6.71 -3.05 -4.72
CA ARG A 96 -6.55 -1.86 -3.87
C ARG A 96 -7.62 -0.81 -4.12
N LYS A 97 -8.07 -0.67 -5.36
CA LYS A 97 -9.13 0.26 -5.75
C LYS A 97 -10.46 -0.11 -5.08
N ASP A 98 -10.79 -1.40 -5.04
CA ASP A 98 -12.03 -1.88 -4.43
C ASP A 98 -12.03 -1.66 -2.92
N LEU A 99 -10.89 -1.90 -2.25
CA LEU A 99 -10.74 -1.57 -0.83
C LEU A 99 -11.00 -0.08 -0.56
N LEU A 100 -10.37 0.80 -1.36
CA LEU A 100 -10.59 2.25 -1.21
C LEU A 100 -12.06 2.63 -1.38
N HIS A 101 -12.76 2.08 -2.38
CA HIS A 101 -14.18 2.34 -2.61
C HIS A 101 -15.03 1.88 -1.42
N ILE A 102 -14.79 0.67 -0.88
CA ILE A 102 -15.50 0.18 0.32
C ILE A 102 -15.35 1.15 1.48
N LEU A 103 -14.12 1.59 1.75
CA LEU A 103 -13.85 2.50 2.86
C LEU A 103 -14.43 3.89 2.64
N GLN A 104 -14.41 4.40 1.40
CA GLN A 104 -15.05 5.67 1.01
C GLN A 104 -16.57 5.61 1.18
N GLU A 105 -17.20 4.55 0.70
CA GLU A 105 -18.64 4.33 0.86
C GLU A 105 -19.01 4.23 2.33
N ARG A 106 -18.22 3.51 3.13
CA ARG A 106 -18.46 3.37 4.56
C ARG A 106 -18.35 4.70 5.29
N ALA A 107 -17.30 5.49 5.02
CA ALA A 107 -17.12 6.81 5.59
C ALA A 107 -18.30 7.75 5.23
N ALA A 108 -18.75 7.72 3.97
CA ALA A 108 -19.90 8.52 3.51
C ALA A 108 -21.21 8.08 4.20
N GLN A 109 -21.48 6.78 4.31
CA GLN A 109 -22.65 6.24 5.02
C GLN A 109 -22.74 6.73 6.48
N LEU A 110 -21.58 6.85 7.13
CA LEU A 110 -21.47 7.29 8.51
C LEU A 110 -21.46 8.83 8.67
N GLY A 111 -21.49 9.56 7.56
CA GLY A 111 -21.53 11.04 7.58
C GLY A 111 -20.17 11.69 7.82
N VAL A 112 -19.07 11.03 7.45
CA VAL A 112 -17.74 11.66 7.41
C VAL A 112 -17.65 12.62 6.24
N THR A 113 -17.11 13.81 6.46
CA THR A 113 -16.85 14.78 5.40
C THR A 113 -15.49 14.52 4.78
N VAL A 114 -15.44 14.19 3.48
CA VAL A 114 -14.18 13.94 2.76
C VAL A 114 -14.01 14.97 1.63
N HIS A 115 -12.90 15.70 1.67
CA HIS A 115 -12.50 16.66 0.64
C HIS A 115 -11.45 16.04 -0.27
N TYR A 116 -11.86 15.55 -1.43
CA TYR A 116 -10.96 15.06 -2.47
C TYR A 116 -10.33 16.17 -3.29
N ARG A 117 -9.19 15.91 -3.94
CA ARG A 117 -8.42 16.88 -4.74
C ARG A 117 -8.10 18.14 -3.95
N THR A 118 -7.95 17.99 -2.63
CA THR A 118 -7.79 19.10 -1.70
C THR A 118 -6.63 18.83 -0.76
N LEU A 119 -5.67 19.74 -0.73
CA LEU A 119 -4.62 19.71 0.28
C LEU A 119 -5.23 20.09 1.63
N ALA A 120 -4.81 19.39 2.69
CA ALA A 120 -5.20 19.78 4.04
C ALA A 120 -4.65 21.17 4.36
N PRO A 121 -5.33 21.94 5.23
CA PRO A 121 -4.75 23.14 5.82
C PRO A 121 -3.45 22.84 6.56
N GLU A 122 -2.66 23.87 6.83
CA GLU A 122 -1.44 23.72 7.61
C GLU A 122 -1.73 23.08 8.98
N VAL A 123 -0.89 22.15 9.40
CA VAL A 123 -1.11 21.35 10.62
C VAL A 123 -1.24 22.21 11.88
N ASP A 124 -0.57 23.38 11.93
CA ASP A 124 -0.71 24.31 13.06
C ASP A 124 -2.12 24.95 13.14
N GLU A 125 -2.77 25.19 12.00
CA GLU A 125 -4.17 25.63 11.96
C GLU A 125 -5.12 24.53 12.40
N LEU A 126 -4.89 23.30 11.92
CA LEU A 126 -5.67 22.13 12.33
C LEU A 126 -5.58 21.89 13.83
N ARG A 127 -4.37 21.98 14.41
CA ARG A 127 -4.15 21.85 15.87
C ARG A 127 -4.94 22.85 16.68
N GLY A 128 -5.08 24.07 16.21
CA GLY A 128 -5.82 25.13 16.89
C GLY A 128 -7.33 25.00 16.74
N SER A 129 -7.81 24.26 15.72
CA SER A 129 -9.22 24.21 15.33
C SER A 129 -9.90 22.89 15.63
N TYR A 130 -9.13 21.80 15.82
CA TYR A 130 -9.62 20.44 16.03
C TYR A 130 -9.14 19.88 17.38
N ASP A 131 -9.94 19.00 17.96
CA ASP A 131 -9.60 18.34 19.23
C ASP A 131 -8.53 17.26 19.01
N LEU A 132 -8.53 16.61 17.81
CA LEU A 132 -7.56 15.60 17.38
C LEU A 132 -7.20 15.84 15.91
N VAL A 133 -5.93 15.74 15.58
CA VAL A 133 -5.40 15.75 14.21
C VAL A 133 -4.68 14.43 13.94
N VAL A 134 -5.12 13.69 12.92
CA VAL A 134 -4.51 12.42 12.51
C VAL A 134 -3.75 12.64 11.21
N ALA A 135 -2.46 12.38 11.24
CA ALA A 135 -1.60 12.43 10.05
C ALA A 135 -1.50 11.02 9.44
N ALA A 136 -2.32 10.77 8.43
CA ALA A 136 -2.36 9.58 7.59
C ALA A 136 -1.89 9.87 6.15
N ASP A 137 -0.98 10.84 6.00
CA ASP A 137 -0.51 11.42 4.75
C ASP A 137 0.63 10.64 4.08
N GLY A 138 0.87 9.42 4.56
CA GLY A 138 1.69 8.41 3.92
C GLY A 138 3.19 8.59 4.14
N ILE A 139 3.98 7.82 3.36
CA ILE A 139 5.43 7.71 3.52
C ILE A 139 6.16 9.06 3.45
N ASN A 140 5.67 10.01 2.65
CA ASN A 140 6.22 11.35 2.50
C ASN A 140 5.50 12.38 3.38
N SER A 141 5.08 11.99 4.57
CA SER A 141 4.30 12.81 5.49
C SER A 141 4.88 14.20 5.70
N ALA A 142 4.10 15.23 5.33
CA ALA A 142 4.42 16.62 5.59
C ALA A 142 4.30 16.94 7.09
N VAL A 143 3.32 16.34 7.76
CA VAL A 143 3.10 16.51 9.21
C VAL A 143 4.28 15.96 10.00
N ARG A 144 4.76 14.73 9.68
CA ARG A 144 5.95 14.15 10.29
C ARG A 144 7.17 15.04 10.10
N THR A 145 7.35 15.56 8.89
CA THR A 145 8.48 16.46 8.56
C THR A 145 8.40 17.76 9.33
N LYS A 146 7.23 18.37 9.43
CA LYS A 146 6.99 19.62 10.17
C LYS A 146 7.33 19.49 11.65
N TYR A 147 7.03 18.37 12.27
CA TYR A 147 7.29 18.10 13.69
C TYR A 147 8.40 17.06 13.91
N ALA A 148 9.45 17.08 13.06
CA ALA A 148 10.53 16.11 13.12
C ALA A 148 11.22 16.08 14.50
N ASP A 149 11.42 17.23 15.15
CA ASP A 149 12.02 17.31 16.48
C ASP A 149 11.17 16.62 17.56
N ALA A 150 9.85 16.55 17.36
CA ALA A 150 8.94 15.92 18.31
C ALA A 150 8.79 14.42 18.05
N PHE A 151 8.64 14.00 16.79
CA PHE A 151 8.45 12.61 16.42
C PHE A 151 9.75 11.81 16.35
N VAL A 152 10.89 12.48 16.13
CA VAL A 152 12.25 11.91 15.98
C VAL A 152 12.26 10.79 14.92
N PRO A 153 11.96 11.13 13.65
CA PRO A 153 11.86 10.13 12.59
C PRO A 153 13.24 9.59 12.19
N SER A 154 13.28 8.31 11.86
CA SER A 154 14.36 7.64 11.14
C SER A 154 13.82 7.15 9.79
N LEU A 155 14.46 7.57 8.70
CA LEU A 155 14.14 7.13 7.34
C LEU A 155 15.35 6.42 6.76
N ASP A 156 15.23 5.09 6.62
CA ASP A 156 16.29 4.23 6.07
C ASP A 156 15.87 3.75 4.67
N GLN A 157 16.48 4.37 3.65
CA GLN A 157 16.22 3.99 2.26
C GLN A 157 17.05 2.76 1.90
N ARG A 158 16.36 1.69 1.46
CA ARG A 158 16.97 0.45 1.03
C ARG A 158 17.64 0.62 -0.35
N ALA A 159 18.74 -0.10 -0.57
CA ALA A 159 19.46 -0.02 -1.83
C ALA A 159 18.74 -0.74 -3.00
N ASN A 160 17.95 -1.78 -2.70
CA ASN A 160 17.23 -2.51 -3.73
C ASN A 160 16.26 -1.62 -4.49
N LYS A 161 16.16 -1.86 -5.78
CA LYS A 161 15.17 -1.26 -6.68
C LYS A 161 13.98 -2.20 -6.80
N TYR A 162 12.77 -1.65 -6.78
CA TYR A 162 11.56 -2.41 -7.09
C TYR A 162 10.62 -1.62 -8.00
N MET A 163 9.83 -2.36 -8.78
CA MET A 163 8.74 -1.80 -9.58
C MET A 163 7.46 -2.58 -9.31
N TRP A 164 6.39 -1.86 -8.98
CA TRP A 164 5.08 -2.46 -8.75
C TRP A 164 4.31 -2.55 -10.06
N LEU A 165 4.07 -3.77 -10.49
CA LEU A 165 3.32 -4.13 -11.68
C LEU A 165 2.16 -5.05 -11.31
N GLY A 166 1.27 -5.28 -12.27
CA GLY A 166 0.30 -6.36 -12.27
C GLY A 166 0.49 -7.26 -13.48
N THR A 167 -0.27 -8.33 -13.53
CA THR A 167 -0.38 -9.22 -14.68
C THR A 167 -1.79 -9.78 -14.80
N ASP A 168 -2.23 -10.11 -16.01
CA ASP A 168 -3.45 -10.87 -16.27
C ASP A 168 -3.24 -12.39 -16.11
N ARG A 169 -2.03 -12.83 -15.69
CA ARG A 169 -1.80 -14.17 -15.16
C ARG A 169 -2.33 -14.25 -13.73
N VAL A 170 -3.28 -15.14 -13.49
CA VAL A 170 -3.76 -15.39 -12.12
C VAL A 170 -2.90 -16.45 -11.47
N PHE A 171 -2.21 -16.09 -10.38
CA PHE A 171 -1.45 -17.01 -9.55
C PHE A 171 -2.40 -17.76 -8.60
N GLU A 172 -2.05 -19.00 -8.25
CA GLU A 172 -2.83 -19.84 -7.34
C GLU A 172 -2.42 -19.68 -5.87
N ALA A 173 -1.24 -19.09 -5.63
CA ALA A 173 -0.64 -18.90 -4.32
C ALA A 173 0.16 -17.60 -4.28
N PHE A 174 0.71 -17.26 -3.12
CA PHE A 174 1.73 -16.23 -3.04
C PHE A 174 3.03 -16.76 -3.68
N GLN A 175 3.55 -16.07 -4.68
CA GLN A 175 4.72 -16.49 -5.46
C GLN A 175 5.94 -15.67 -5.06
N PHE A 176 7.03 -16.35 -4.66
CA PHE A 176 8.36 -15.79 -4.57
C PHE A 176 9.24 -16.47 -5.62
N LEU A 177 9.40 -15.84 -6.78
CA LEU A 177 10.20 -16.38 -7.87
C LEU A 177 11.58 -15.70 -7.85
N VAL A 178 12.61 -16.45 -7.52
CA VAL A 178 14.00 -15.99 -7.51
C VAL A 178 14.71 -16.51 -8.73
N LYS A 179 15.01 -15.62 -9.68
CA LYS A 179 15.60 -15.93 -10.97
C LYS A 179 17.07 -15.51 -11.03
N GLN A 180 17.94 -16.46 -11.40
CA GLN A 180 19.31 -16.14 -11.78
C GLN A 180 19.32 -15.71 -13.24
N THR A 181 19.80 -14.51 -13.52
CA THR A 181 19.94 -13.95 -14.88
C THR A 181 21.40 -13.70 -15.19
N GLU A 182 21.74 -13.43 -16.44
CA GLU A 182 23.08 -12.98 -16.82
C GLU A 182 23.52 -11.66 -16.15
N PHE A 183 22.58 -10.88 -15.63
CA PHE A 183 22.81 -9.61 -14.93
C PHE A 183 23.01 -9.80 -13.41
N GLY A 184 22.51 -10.90 -12.86
CA GLY A 184 22.47 -11.26 -11.46
C GLY A 184 21.09 -11.74 -11.02
N THR A 185 20.86 -11.79 -9.71
CA THR A 185 19.62 -12.30 -9.12
C THR A 185 18.51 -11.24 -9.17
N MET A 186 17.36 -11.62 -9.69
CA MET A 186 16.11 -10.85 -9.67
C MET A 186 15.02 -11.64 -8.97
N GLN A 187 14.09 -10.95 -8.32
CA GLN A 187 13.00 -11.57 -7.59
C GLN A 187 11.66 -11.01 -8.03
N ILE A 188 10.64 -11.89 -8.09
CA ILE A 188 9.25 -11.53 -8.27
C ILE A 188 8.49 -11.87 -6.98
N HIS A 189 7.70 -10.92 -6.51
CA HIS A 189 6.66 -11.12 -5.50
C HIS A 189 5.31 -11.04 -6.21
N GLY A 190 4.60 -12.16 -6.29
CA GLY A 190 3.32 -12.24 -7.00
C GLY A 190 2.23 -12.84 -6.12
N TYR A 191 0.99 -12.36 -6.26
CA TYR A 191 -0.18 -12.92 -5.59
C TYR A 191 -1.46 -12.51 -6.31
N PRO A 192 -2.49 -13.37 -6.33
CA PRO A 192 -3.77 -13.01 -6.96
C PRO A 192 -4.45 -11.91 -6.15
N PHE A 193 -5.16 -11.00 -6.82
CA PHE A 193 -6.02 -10.01 -6.17
C PHE A 193 -7.45 -10.04 -6.73
N SER A 194 -7.68 -10.85 -7.74
CA SER A 194 -8.99 -11.11 -8.35
C SER A 194 -8.94 -12.41 -9.15
N ASP A 195 -10.06 -12.79 -9.73
CA ASP A 195 -10.18 -13.90 -10.68
C ASP A 195 -9.57 -13.62 -12.06
N SER A 196 -9.09 -12.41 -12.29
CA SER A 196 -8.58 -11.94 -13.59
C SER A 196 -7.20 -11.31 -13.53
N GLY A 197 -6.56 -11.26 -12.35
CA GLY A 197 -5.24 -10.64 -12.26
C GLY A 197 -4.51 -10.87 -10.95
N SER A 198 -3.20 -10.70 -11.07
CA SER A 198 -2.26 -10.79 -9.94
C SER A 198 -1.35 -9.58 -9.86
N THR A 199 -0.91 -9.27 -8.67
CA THR A 199 0.23 -8.37 -8.44
C THR A 199 1.51 -9.03 -8.94
N PHE A 200 2.42 -8.25 -9.50
CA PHE A 200 3.70 -8.69 -10.04
C PHE A 200 4.77 -7.64 -9.70
N ILE A 201 5.39 -7.76 -8.53
CA ILE A 201 6.43 -6.83 -8.09
C ILE A 201 7.78 -7.41 -8.46
N VAL A 202 8.59 -6.65 -9.19
CA VAL A 202 9.96 -7.01 -9.53
C VAL A 202 10.91 -6.30 -8.60
N GLU A 203 11.83 -7.03 -7.98
CA GLU A 203 12.84 -6.49 -7.06
C GLU A 203 14.23 -7.02 -7.41
N MET A 204 15.25 -6.17 -7.28
CA MET A 204 16.66 -6.55 -7.46
C MET A 204 17.60 -5.56 -6.78
N ALA A 205 18.86 -5.96 -6.62
CA ALA A 205 19.92 -5.06 -6.19
C ALA A 205 20.21 -4.00 -7.25
N GLU A 206 20.65 -2.82 -6.83
CA GLU A 206 20.89 -1.67 -7.72
C GLU A 206 21.90 -1.99 -8.83
N ASP A 207 22.97 -2.74 -8.52
CA ASP A 207 23.98 -3.11 -9.51
C ASP A 207 23.42 -4.06 -10.59
N VAL A 208 22.49 -4.96 -10.23
CA VAL A 208 21.78 -5.85 -11.16
C VAL A 208 20.84 -5.03 -12.05
N TRP A 209 20.12 -4.08 -11.48
CA TRP A 209 19.24 -3.16 -12.17
C TRP A 209 19.98 -2.35 -13.25
N ARG A 210 21.18 -1.83 -12.91
CA ARG A 210 22.03 -1.12 -13.89
C ARG A 210 22.58 -2.04 -14.98
N LYS A 211 23.08 -3.23 -14.63
CA LYS A 211 23.58 -4.21 -15.61
C LYS A 211 22.50 -4.67 -16.57
N ALA A 212 21.26 -4.75 -16.12
CA ALA A 212 20.12 -5.12 -16.97
C ALA A 212 19.63 -4.00 -17.91
N GLY A 213 20.21 -2.78 -17.81
CA GLY A 213 19.82 -1.62 -18.59
C GLY A 213 18.46 -1.03 -18.19
N LEU A 214 18.06 -1.25 -16.95
CA LEU A 214 16.80 -0.75 -16.38
C LEU A 214 16.92 0.66 -15.80
N ASP A 215 18.11 1.24 -15.80
CA ASP A 215 18.44 2.57 -15.32
C ASP A 215 18.29 3.68 -16.38
N ALA A 216 17.88 3.34 -17.59
CA ALA A 216 17.76 4.28 -18.70
C ALA A 216 16.82 5.48 -18.42
N THR A 217 15.87 5.30 -17.51
CA THR A 217 14.90 6.33 -17.08
C THR A 217 15.20 6.90 -15.70
N GLU A 218 16.38 6.61 -15.12
CA GLU A 218 16.77 7.11 -13.80
C GLU A 218 16.71 8.66 -13.75
N GLY A 219 16.10 9.20 -12.71
CA GLY A 219 15.91 10.65 -12.56
C GLY A 219 14.77 11.25 -13.40
N THR A 220 14.13 10.47 -14.27
CA THR A 220 12.96 10.95 -15.01
C THR A 220 11.76 11.13 -14.11
N GLN A 221 11.14 12.30 -14.18
CA GLN A 221 9.88 12.56 -13.49
C GLN A 221 8.70 12.17 -14.40
N PHE A 222 7.97 11.13 -14.02
CA PHE A 222 6.77 10.72 -14.72
C PHE A 222 5.55 11.48 -14.18
N PRO A 223 4.73 12.09 -15.04
CA PRO A 223 3.46 12.67 -14.64
C PRO A 223 2.53 11.63 -13.99
N PRO A 224 1.55 12.06 -13.17
CA PRO A 224 0.51 11.16 -12.68
C PRO A 224 -0.18 10.40 -13.83
N GLY A 225 -0.41 9.11 -13.64
CA GLY A 225 -1.01 8.22 -14.65
C GLY A 225 -0.03 7.69 -15.70
N VAL A 226 1.23 8.13 -15.71
CA VAL A 226 2.25 7.67 -16.67
C VAL A 226 3.20 6.68 -16.00
N SER A 227 3.40 5.54 -16.64
CA SER A 227 4.34 4.50 -16.23
C SER A 227 5.63 4.54 -17.04
N ASP A 228 6.68 3.93 -16.51
CA ASP A 228 7.96 3.74 -17.20
C ASP A 228 7.85 2.57 -18.19
N GLU A 229 7.26 2.84 -19.35
CA GLU A 229 7.00 1.84 -20.39
C GLU A 229 8.29 1.23 -20.95
N GLN A 230 9.42 1.95 -20.90
CA GLN A 230 10.71 1.41 -21.36
C GLN A 230 11.18 0.30 -20.42
N SER A 231 11.16 0.54 -19.13
CA SER A 231 11.48 -0.50 -18.13
C SER A 231 10.47 -1.65 -18.16
N VAL A 232 9.18 -1.37 -18.34
CA VAL A 232 8.13 -2.41 -18.44
C VAL A 232 8.38 -3.33 -19.65
N ALA A 233 8.76 -2.77 -20.81
CA ALA A 233 9.10 -3.57 -21.97
C ALA A 233 10.31 -4.49 -21.70
N ARG A 234 11.34 -3.96 -21.04
CA ARG A 234 12.53 -4.74 -20.68
C ARG A 234 12.23 -5.83 -19.65
N ILE A 235 11.41 -5.55 -18.63
CA ILE A 235 10.95 -6.53 -17.64
C ILE A 235 10.18 -7.66 -18.35
N ARG A 236 9.31 -7.34 -19.32
CA ARG A 236 8.56 -8.34 -20.09
C ARG A 236 9.49 -9.30 -20.85
N GLU A 237 10.59 -8.80 -21.40
CA GLU A 237 11.59 -9.65 -22.08
C GLU A 237 12.29 -10.59 -21.07
N ILE A 238 12.78 -10.03 -19.94
CA ILE A 238 13.52 -10.78 -18.92
C ILE A 238 12.66 -11.88 -18.31
N PHE A 239 11.38 -11.58 -18.05
CA PHE A 239 10.44 -12.48 -17.38
C PHE A 239 9.41 -13.12 -18.33
N ALA A 240 9.75 -13.26 -19.62
CA ALA A 240 8.83 -13.84 -20.62
C ALA A 240 8.39 -15.28 -20.25
N GLY A 241 9.27 -16.07 -19.64
CA GLY A 241 8.95 -17.42 -19.18
C GLY A 241 7.94 -17.42 -18.03
N GLU A 242 8.18 -16.59 -17.02
CA GLU A 242 7.35 -16.45 -15.82
C GLU A 242 5.99 -15.81 -16.16
N LEU A 243 5.95 -14.97 -17.17
CA LEU A 243 4.69 -14.42 -17.70
C LEU A 243 3.89 -15.42 -18.52
N ALA A 244 4.52 -16.44 -19.10
CA ALA A 244 3.87 -17.51 -19.87
C ALA A 244 2.89 -16.98 -20.95
N GLY A 245 3.26 -15.89 -21.62
CA GLY A 245 2.45 -15.23 -22.65
C GLY A 245 1.41 -14.22 -22.15
N HIS A 246 1.27 -14.08 -20.83
CA HIS A 246 0.40 -13.07 -20.21
C HIS A 246 0.99 -11.67 -20.26
N LYS A 247 0.14 -10.67 -20.05
CA LYS A 247 0.52 -9.25 -20.11
C LYS A 247 0.99 -8.74 -18.74
N LEU A 248 1.93 -7.81 -18.76
CA LEU A 248 2.16 -6.91 -17.63
C LEU A 248 1.13 -5.77 -17.68
N LEU A 249 0.63 -5.43 -16.51
CA LEU A 249 -0.28 -4.31 -16.28
C LEU A 249 0.48 -3.22 -15.52
N THR A 250 0.22 -1.96 -15.85
CA THR A 250 0.88 -0.80 -15.26
C THR A 250 -0.12 0.09 -14.53
N ASN A 251 0.30 0.69 -13.42
CA ASN A 251 -0.46 1.70 -12.68
C ASN A 251 0.51 2.64 -11.97
N ASN A 252 0.91 3.73 -12.63
CA ASN A 252 1.97 4.63 -12.16
C ASN A 252 3.29 3.89 -11.84
N SER A 253 3.57 2.82 -12.60
CA SER A 253 4.68 1.90 -12.35
C SER A 253 6.00 2.54 -12.73
N ARG A 254 6.92 2.62 -11.77
CA ARG A 254 8.27 3.18 -11.90
C ARG A 254 9.21 2.56 -10.88
N TRP A 255 10.51 2.69 -11.12
CA TRP A 255 11.50 2.21 -10.16
C TRP A 255 11.51 3.05 -8.90
N LEU A 256 11.49 2.38 -7.78
CA LEU A 256 11.51 2.97 -6.45
C LEU A 256 12.52 2.24 -5.57
N ASN A 257 13.00 2.93 -4.54
CA ASN A 257 13.68 2.31 -3.41
C ASN A 257 12.70 2.28 -2.23
N PHE A 258 12.64 1.16 -1.54
CA PHE A 258 11.83 1.09 -0.32
C PHE A 258 12.47 1.93 0.78
N THR A 259 11.65 2.68 1.51
CA THR A 259 12.09 3.45 2.67
C THR A 259 11.44 2.88 3.92
N THR A 260 12.26 2.44 4.86
CA THR A 260 11.79 2.08 6.20
C THR A 260 11.62 3.35 7.01
N VAL A 261 10.40 3.61 7.44
CA VAL A 261 10.05 4.73 8.32
C VAL A 261 9.87 4.20 9.73
N ARG A 262 10.47 4.87 10.70
CA ARG A 262 10.26 4.67 12.13
C ARG A 262 10.21 6.03 12.80
N ASN A 263 9.41 6.15 13.85
CA ASN A 263 9.36 7.33 14.70
C ASN A 263 9.51 6.88 16.15
N GLU A 264 10.31 7.60 16.95
CA GLU A 264 10.43 7.30 18.39
C GLU A 264 9.13 7.60 19.13
N ARG A 265 8.38 8.61 18.65
CA ARG A 265 7.09 9.01 19.18
C ARG A 265 6.09 9.14 18.03
N TRP A 266 4.87 8.72 18.27
CA TRP A 266 3.80 8.78 17.28
C TRP A 266 2.79 9.89 17.55
N HIS A 267 2.91 10.59 18.67
CA HIS A 267 2.04 11.71 18.99
C HIS A 267 2.83 12.93 19.45
N HIS A 268 2.28 14.11 19.20
CA HIS A 268 2.75 15.40 19.66
C HIS A 268 1.56 16.31 19.91
N HIS A 269 1.30 16.65 21.19
CA HIS A 269 0.07 17.33 21.63
C HIS A 269 -1.17 16.54 21.14
N ASN A 270 -2.05 17.20 20.38
CA ASN A 270 -3.24 16.60 19.76
C ASN A 270 -3.01 16.09 18.34
N VAL A 271 -1.78 15.90 17.90
CA VAL A 271 -1.42 15.32 16.60
C VAL A 271 -0.92 13.90 16.78
N VAL A 272 -1.43 12.94 16.01
CA VAL A 272 -1.00 11.54 15.99
C VAL A 272 -0.66 11.12 14.56
N LEU A 273 0.42 10.34 14.39
CA LEU A 273 0.79 9.71 13.12
C LEU A 273 0.10 8.36 12.98
N LEU A 274 -0.28 7.98 11.75
CA LEU A 274 -0.95 6.72 11.44
C LEU A 274 -0.45 6.16 10.10
N GLY A 275 -0.35 4.82 10.00
CA GLY A 275 0.07 4.12 8.79
C GLY A 275 1.49 4.49 8.35
N ASP A 276 1.72 4.63 7.05
CA ASP A 276 3.06 4.92 6.51
C ASP A 276 3.66 6.27 6.97
N ALA A 277 2.85 7.16 7.52
CA ALA A 277 3.35 8.36 8.19
C ALA A 277 4.05 8.01 9.52
N ALA A 278 3.56 7.00 10.22
CA ALA A 278 4.11 6.53 11.49
C ALA A 278 5.24 5.50 11.29
N HIS A 279 4.99 4.46 10.49
CA HIS A 279 5.92 3.37 10.27
C HIS A 279 5.65 2.64 8.94
N THR A 280 6.69 2.00 8.40
CA THR A 280 6.54 1.15 7.21
C THR A 280 7.18 -0.21 7.44
N ALA A 281 6.58 -1.25 6.85
CA ALA A 281 7.17 -2.58 6.71
C ALA A 281 7.41 -2.88 5.24
N HIS A 282 8.46 -3.67 4.95
CA HIS A 282 8.83 -4.01 3.56
C HIS A 282 7.68 -4.72 2.86
N PHE A 283 7.43 -4.38 1.60
CA PHE A 283 6.30 -4.88 0.81
C PHE A 283 6.32 -6.41 0.62
N SER A 284 7.48 -7.05 0.74
CA SER A 284 7.63 -8.52 0.62
C SER A 284 6.80 -9.33 1.62
N ILE A 285 6.38 -8.71 2.72
CA ILE A 285 5.49 -9.35 3.70
C ILE A 285 4.01 -8.95 3.52
N GLY A 286 3.70 -8.18 2.46
CA GLY A 286 2.33 -7.83 2.10
C GLY A 286 1.57 -6.96 3.11
N SER A 287 2.24 -6.24 4.01
CA SER A 287 1.61 -5.72 5.22
C SER A 287 1.34 -4.22 5.27
N GLY A 288 1.77 -3.40 4.31
CA GLY A 288 1.65 -1.94 4.44
C GLY A 288 0.21 -1.44 4.66
N THR A 289 -0.73 -1.87 3.82
CA THR A 289 -2.15 -1.51 3.97
C THR A 289 -2.76 -2.15 5.22
N LYS A 290 -2.44 -3.42 5.47
CA LYS A 290 -2.84 -4.16 6.67
C LYS A 290 -2.45 -3.40 7.93
N LEU A 291 -1.18 -3.01 8.08
CA LEU A 291 -0.67 -2.26 9.23
C LEU A 291 -1.41 -0.92 9.42
N ALA A 292 -1.65 -0.19 8.34
CA ALA A 292 -2.39 1.08 8.43
C ALA A 292 -3.84 0.89 8.92
N MET A 293 -4.48 -0.24 8.60
CA MET A 293 -5.81 -0.57 9.12
C MET A 293 -5.75 -1.09 10.57
N GLU A 294 -4.71 -1.83 10.95
CA GLU A 294 -4.45 -2.27 12.33
C GLU A 294 -4.15 -1.08 13.25
N ASP A 295 -3.38 -0.09 12.78
CA ASP A 295 -3.17 1.16 13.52
C ASP A 295 -4.51 1.90 13.78
N ALA A 296 -5.44 1.83 12.83
CA ALA A 296 -6.76 2.44 12.98
C ALA A 296 -7.67 1.68 13.99
N LEU A 297 -7.42 0.38 14.19
CA LEU A 297 -8.13 -0.47 15.16
C LEU A 297 -7.62 -0.27 16.59
N ALA A 298 -6.32 0.05 16.76
CA ALA A 298 -5.63 0.18 18.06
C ALA A 298 -6.00 1.48 18.77
#